data_44cd99a6553c3d8d9eb5e08fede4895e
#
_entry.id   44cd99a6553c3d8d9eb5e08fede4895e
#
_cell.length_a   1.000
_cell.length_b   1.000
_cell.length_c   1.000
_cell.angle_alpha   90.00
_cell.angle_beta   90.00
_cell.angle_gamma   90.00
#
_symmetry.space_group_name_H-M   'P 1'
#
loop_
_entity.id
_entity.type
_entity.pdbx_description
1 polymer ?
#
loop_
_entity_poly.entity_id
_entity_poly.type
_entity_poly.pdbx_seq_one_letter_code
_entity_poly.pdbx_strand_id
1 'polypeptide(L)'
;NRQQGPVTLHAFYSSALSLHGYGSYLLTQLRGGWADEAQIEHLPLGHGTHSISTRKLVKATHSENPAFMLSLDTDRFDEEHGEVIAGALAWSGNYRIDFSVDEYDVLTILAGANPDASEYVLDAGRTLTTPEMIYTFSDCGAGGASRNLHDWARRYGIRGGDRGHVPTLLNSWEGATSTSTRRRCAA
;
A
#
# COMPACT_ATOMS: atom_id res chain seq x y z
N ASN A 1 2.83 26.86 -3.28
CA ASN A 1 1.96 27.90 -2.74
C ASN A 1 2.35 29.26 -3.34
N ARG A 2 1.47 29.85 -4.15
CA ARG A 2 1.67 31.17 -4.78
C ARG A 2 1.03 32.31 -3.97
N GLN A 3 0.41 32.03 -2.84
CA GLN A 3 -0.18 33.03 -1.95
C GLN A 3 0.91 33.83 -1.20
N GLN A 4 0.54 34.99 -0.67
CA GLN A 4 1.46 35.83 0.13
C GLN A 4 1.68 35.30 1.56
N GLY A 5 0.84 34.37 2.02
CA GLY A 5 0.92 33.76 3.35
C GLY A 5 0.87 32.23 3.31
N PRO A 6 0.98 31.56 4.45
CA PRO A 6 0.87 30.12 4.56
C PRO A 6 -0.57 29.65 4.21
N VAL A 7 -0.67 28.43 3.69
CA VAL A 7 -1.95 27.74 3.43
C VAL A 7 -1.96 26.45 4.23
N THR A 8 -3.01 26.22 5.00
CA THR A 8 -3.19 24.97 5.72
C THR A 8 -3.97 23.98 4.85
N LEU A 9 -3.39 22.80 4.66
CA LEU A 9 -4.01 21.66 3.96
C LEU A 9 -4.51 20.69 5.03
N HIS A 10 -5.82 20.50 5.11
CA HIS A 10 -6.44 19.55 6.04
C HIS A 10 -6.57 18.14 5.46
N ALA A 11 -6.63 18.04 4.12
CA ALA A 11 -6.61 16.78 3.41
C ALA A 11 -5.96 16.97 2.04
N PHE A 12 -5.20 15.99 1.60
CA PHE A 12 -4.72 15.87 0.24
C PHE A 12 -4.50 14.41 -0.12
N TYR A 13 -4.76 14.09 -1.38
CA TYR A 13 -4.58 12.74 -1.91
C TYR A 13 -3.52 12.76 -3.01
N SER A 14 -2.73 11.69 -3.06
CA SER A 14 -1.73 11.48 -4.12
C SER A 14 -2.38 10.99 -5.40
N SER A 15 -3.48 10.25 -5.26
CA SER A 15 -4.16 9.59 -6.38
C SER A 15 -5.66 9.52 -6.15
N ALA A 16 -6.39 9.63 -7.27
CA ALA A 16 -7.81 9.31 -7.40
C ALA A 16 -7.98 8.43 -8.65
N LEU A 17 -8.53 7.24 -8.49
CA LEU A 17 -8.84 6.31 -9.57
C LEU A 17 -10.31 5.94 -9.49
N SER A 18 -11.05 6.08 -10.60
CA SER A 18 -12.45 5.64 -10.67
C SER A 18 -12.59 4.52 -11.69
N LEU A 19 -13.32 3.47 -11.31
CA LEU A 19 -13.59 2.28 -12.10
C LEU A 19 -15.09 2.19 -12.37
N HIS A 20 -15.43 2.01 -13.64
CA HIS A 20 -16.81 1.96 -14.12
C HIS A 20 -17.07 0.66 -14.86
N GLY A 21 -18.31 0.17 -14.78
CA GLY A 21 -18.76 -0.98 -15.58
C GLY A 21 -18.50 -2.34 -14.96
N TYR A 22 -18.08 -2.38 -13.70
CA TYR A 22 -17.93 -3.61 -12.92
C TYR A 22 -19.07 -3.67 -11.88
N GLY A 23 -19.70 -4.83 -11.75
CA GLY A 23 -20.81 -5.01 -10.81
C GLY A 23 -20.37 -5.46 -9.42
N SER A 24 -19.11 -5.87 -9.25
CA SER A 24 -18.60 -6.36 -7.99
C SER A 24 -17.09 -6.16 -7.87
N TYR A 25 -16.62 -6.03 -6.64
CA TYR A 25 -15.22 -5.81 -6.32
C TYR A 25 -14.83 -6.65 -5.11
N LEU A 26 -13.71 -7.37 -5.20
CA LEU A 26 -13.11 -8.08 -4.07
C LEU A 26 -11.78 -7.44 -3.71
N LEU A 27 -11.74 -6.78 -2.57
CA LEU A 27 -10.52 -6.20 -2.03
C LEU A 27 -9.71 -7.27 -1.30
N THR A 28 -8.44 -7.40 -1.66
CA THR A 28 -7.45 -8.18 -0.92
C THR A 28 -6.48 -7.23 -0.24
N GLN A 29 -6.37 -7.33 1.07
CA GLN A 29 -5.48 -6.52 1.91
C GLN A 29 -4.67 -7.41 2.84
N LEU A 30 -3.57 -6.86 3.37
CA LEU A 30 -2.74 -7.52 4.36
C LEU A 30 -2.98 -6.89 5.73
N ARG A 31 -3.27 -7.74 6.69
CA ARG A 31 -3.39 -7.36 8.10
C ARG A 31 -2.45 -8.17 8.95
N GLY A 32 -2.26 -7.79 10.20
CA GLY A 32 -1.48 -8.58 11.10
C GLY A 32 -1.22 -7.94 12.44
N GLY A 33 -0.44 -8.66 13.22
CA GLY A 33 0.05 -8.25 14.52
C GLY A 33 1.53 -8.58 14.64
N TRP A 34 2.10 -8.37 15.81
CA TRP A 34 3.46 -8.81 16.10
C TRP A 34 3.53 -10.35 16.09
N ALA A 35 4.47 -10.91 15.34
CA ALA A 35 4.64 -12.33 15.08
C ALA A 35 3.46 -13.00 14.35
N ASP A 36 2.61 -12.19 13.69
CA ASP A 36 1.48 -12.64 12.88
C ASP A 36 1.24 -11.61 11.76
N GLU A 37 2.32 -11.27 11.05
CA GLU A 37 2.33 -10.26 10.00
C GLU A 37 1.79 -10.82 8.68
N ALA A 38 1.34 -9.92 7.82
CA ALA A 38 0.97 -10.19 6.43
C ALA A 38 -0.13 -11.26 6.23
N GLN A 39 -1.10 -11.33 7.14
CA GLN A 39 -2.27 -12.18 6.97
C GLN A 39 -3.17 -11.64 5.85
N ILE A 40 -3.50 -12.50 4.90
CA ILE A 40 -4.33 -12.14 3.76
C ILE A 40 -5.78 -12.09 4.20
N GLU A 41 -6.44 -10.97 3.91
CA GLU A 41 -7.88 -10.79 4.11
C GLU A 41 -8.54 -10.42 2.78
N HIS A 42 -9.64 -11.11 2.46
CA HIS A 42 -10.48 -10.83 1.32
C HIS A 42 -11.79 -10.20 1.77
N LEU A 43 -12.13 -9.05 1.21
CA LEU A 43 -13.32 -8.29 1.57
C LEU A 43 -14.12 -7.93 0.32
N PRO A 44 -15.34 -8.47 0.14
CA PRO A 44 -16.26 -7.96 -0.87
C PRO A 44 -16.64 -6.52 -0.55
N LEU A 45 -16.49 -5.62 -1.52
CA LEU A 45 -16.88 -4.22 -1.35
C LEU A 45 -18.36 -4.06 -1.74
N GLY A 46 -19.17 -3.56 -0.80
CA GLY A 46 -20.53 -3.11 -1.05
C GLY A 46 -20.58 -1.58 -1.13
N HIS A 47 -21.79 -1.04 -1.33
CA HIS A 47 -22.02 0.41 -1.33
C HIS A 47 -21.52 1.04 -0.02
N GLY A 48 -20.86 2.18 -0.12
CA GLY A 48 -20.20 2.89 0.99
C GLY A 48 -18.70 2.91 0.86
N THR A 49 -18.02 3.19 1.98
CA THR A 49 -16.56 3.37 1.98
C THR A 49 -15.89 2.40 2.94
N HIS A 50 -14.94 1.64 2.41
CA HIS A 50 -13.95 0.89 3.19
C HIS A 50 -12.61 1.62 3.15
N SER A 51 -11.85 1.62 4.27
CA SER A 51 -10.57 2.32 4.36
C SER A 51 -9.48 1.41 4.90
N ILE A 52 -8.32 1.46 4.25
CA ILE A 52 -7.05 0.96 4.81
C ILE A 52 -6.27 2.18 5.30
N SER A 53 -5.96 2.27 6.59
CA SER A 53 -5.31 3.47 7.12
C SER A 53 -4.49 3.20 8.37
N THR A 54 -3.47 4.04 8.61
CA THR A 54 -2.78 4.06 9.90
C THR A 54 -3.69 4.60 10.98
N ARG A 55 -3.98 3.78 12.00
CA ARG A 55 -4.87 4.17 13.11
C ARG A 55 -4.20 4.14 14.47
N LYS A 56 -3.17 3.31 14.64
CA LYS A 56 -2.53 3.11 15.93
C LYS A 56 -1.31 3.99 16.13
N LEU A 57 -0.58 4.29 15.06
CA LEU A 57 0.65 5.06 15.05
C LEU A 57 0.65 6.02 13.86
N VAL A 58 1.61 6.92 13.84
CA VAL A 58 1.79 7.92 12.77
C VAL A 58 2.61 7.40 11.57
N LYS A 59 2.77 6.10 11.44
CA LYS A 59 3.53 5.45 10.37
C LYS A 59 2.92 4.11 9.99
N ALA A 60 3.24 3.61 8.80
CA ALA A 60 2.90 2.26 8.37
C ALA A 60 3.48 1.23 9.35
N THR A 61 2.68 0.24 9.68
CA THR A 61 3.04 -0.85 10.60
C THR A 61 2.61 -2.20 10.02
N HIS A 62 2.90 -3.28 10.72
CA HIS A 62 2.42 -4.62 10.37
C HIS A 62 0.90 -4.80 10.55
N SER A 63 0.21 -3.88 11.19
CA SER A 63 -1.24 -3.97 11.37
C SER A 63 -2.02 -3.79 10.07
N GLU A 64 -1.57 -2.89 9.22
CA GLU A 64 -2.17 -2.59 7.92
C GLU A 64 -1.07 -2.11 6.98
N ASN A 65 -1.07 -2.56 5.73
CA ASN A 65 -0.09 -2.18 4.73
C ASN A 65 -0.67 -1.17 3.74
N PRO A 66 0.10 -0.19 3.25
CA PRO A 66 -0.34 0.77 2.24
C PRO A 66 -0.38 0.16 0.83
N ALA A 67 -0.86 -1.09 0.74
CA ALA A 67 -0.95 -1.84 -0.50
C ALA A 67 -2.22 -2.70 -0.53
N PHE A 68 -2.69 -2.99 -1.73
CA PHE A 68 -3.88 -3.81 -1.95
C PHE A 68 -3.84 -4.50 -3.31
N MET A 69 -4.67 -5.53 -3.45
CA MET A 69 -5.12 -6.04 -4.73
C MET A 69 -6.64 -5.94 -4.79
N LEU A 70 -7.17 -5.61 -5.94
CA LEU A 70 -8.59 -5.48 -6.20
C LEU A 70 -8.96 -6.33 -7.39
N SER A 71 -9.75 -7.39 -7.17
CA SER A 71 -10.37 -8.14 -8.25
C SER A 71 -11.60 -7.41 -8.75
N LEU A 72 -11.72 -7.32 -10.07
CA LEU A 72 -12.84 -6.68 -10.77
C LEU A 72 -13.93 -7.70 -11.16
N ASP A 73 -13.69 -8.97 -10.86
CA ASP A 73 -14.62 -10.08 -11.05
C ASP A 73 -14.48 -11.03 -9.86
N THR A 74 -15.41 -10.97 -8.92
CA THR A 74 -15.33 -11.76 -7.67
C THR A 74 -15.49 -13.27 -7.90
N ASP A 75 -16.09 -13.67 -9.02
CA ASP A 75 -16.36 -15.09 -9.31
C ASP A 75 -15.12 -15.82 -9.88
N ARG A 76 -14.08 -15.09 -10.27
CA ARG A 76 -12.89 -15.62 -10.95
C ARG A 76 -11.57 -15.21 -10.36
N PHE A 77 -11.55 -14.74 -9.13
CA PHE A 77 -10.30 -14.33 -8.51
C PHE A 77 -9.48 -15.54 -8.07
N ASP A 78 -8.37 -15.77 -8.76
CA ASP A 78 -7.31 -16.71 -8.35
C ASP A 78 -5.92 -16.20 -8.77
N GLU A 79 -4.90 -17.04 -8.64
CA GLU A 79 -3.50 -16.68 -9.00
C GLU A 79 -3.30 -16.51 -10.51
N GLU A 80 -4.10 -17.17 -11.36
CA GLU A 80 -3.87 -17.26 -12.79
C GLU A 80 -4.97 -16.59 -13.64
N HIS A 81 -6.15 -16.35 -13.05
CA HIS A 81 -7.31 -15.87 -13.78
C HIS A 81 -7.97 -14.66 -13.10
N GLY A 82 -8.62 -13.84 -13.93
CA GLY A 82 -9.38 -12.67 -13.52
C GLY A 82 -8.60 -11.37 -13.69
N GLU A 83 -9.37 -10.28 -13.79
CA GLU A 83 -8.82 -8.93 -13.87
C GLU A 83 -8.51 -8.41 -12.47
N VAL A 84 -7.26 -8.00 -12.26
CA VAL A 84 -6.78 -7.52 -10.97
C VAL A 84 -6.06 -6.20 -11.15
N ILE A 85 -6.43 -5.21 -10.34
CA ILE A 85 -5.65 -3.99 -10.12
C ILE A 85 -4.93 -4.15 -8.79
N ALA A 86 -3.60 -4.01 -8.78
CA ALA A 86 -2.85 -3.88 -7.55
C ALA A 86 -2.34 -2.45 -7.39
N GLY A 87 -2.34 -1.97 -6.16
CA GLY A 87 -1.90 -0.63 -5.81
C GLY A 87 -1.03 -0.60 -4.57
N ALA A 88 -0.03 0.27 -4.56
CA ALA A 88 0.82 0.51 -3.41
C ALA A 88 1.17 1.99 -3.29
N LEU A 89 0.92 2.57 -2.12
CA LEU A 89 1.34 3.94 -1.81
C LEU A 89 2.78 3.91 -1.30
N ALA A 90 3.70 4.58 -2.01
CA ALA A 90 5.11 4.65 -1.68
C ALA A 90 5.36 5.62 -0.50
N TRP A 91 4.79 5.30 0.66
CA TRP A 91 4.82 6.12 1.86
C TRP A 91 4.86 5.28 3.13
N SER A 92 5.81 5.55 4.00
CA SER A 92 5.94 4.87 5.29
C SER A 92 5.36 5.65 6.47
N GLY A 93 4.85 6.85 6.22
CA GLY A 93 4.24 7.71 7.22
C GLY A 93 2.76 7.40 7.45
N ASN A 94 2.04 8.40 7.92
CA ASN A 94 0.59 8.35 8.14
C ASN A 94 -0.16 8.35 6.79
N TYR A 95 -0.94 7.32 6.50
CA TYR A 95 -1.61 7.15 5.20
C TYR A 95 -3.07 6.73 5.33
N ARG A 96 -3.83 6.93 4.26
CA ARG A 96 -5.19 6.42 4.09
C ARG A 96 -5.44 6.09 2.62
N ILE A 97 -6.06 4.94 2.38
CA ILE A 97 -6.58 4.52 1.09
C ILE A 97 -8.06 4.21 1.29
N ASP A 98 -8.91 4.96 0.63
CA ASP A 98 -10.37 4.81 0.67
C ASP A 98 -10.86 4.13 -0.59
N PHE A 99 -11.75 3.16 -0.43
CA PHE A 99 -12.48 2.46 -1.48
C PHE A 99 -13.96 2.78 -1.32
N SER A 100 -14.50 3.62 -2.17
CA SER A 100 -15.89 4.07 -2.09
C SER A 100 -16.67 3.56 -3.30
N VAL A 101 -17.69 2.75 -3.05
CA VAL A 101 -18.64 2.28 -4.08
C VAL A 101 -19.92 3.11 -3.95
N ASP A 102 -20.32 3.78 -5.01
CA ASP A 102 -21.52 4.58 -5.05
C ASP A 102 -22.77 3.76 -5.46
N GLU A 103 -23.93 4.43 -5.57
CA GLU A 103 -25.21 3.83 -5.93
C GLU A 103 -25.29 3.34 -7.38
N TYR A 104 -24.29 3.64 -8.21
CA TYR A 104 -24.17 3.18 -9.61
C TYR A 104 -23.07 2.14 -9.79
N ASP A 105 -22.61 1.53 -8.69
CA ASP A 105 -21.50 0.55 -8.65
C ASP A 105 -20.17 1.11 -9.17
N VAL A 106 -20.00 2.44 -9.15
CA VAL A 106 -18.73 3.08 -9.49
C VAL A 106 -17.82 3.03 -8.25
N LEU A 107 -16.68 2.37 -8.38
CA LEU A 107 -15.66 2.37 -7.35
C LEU A 107 -14.70 3.54 -7.55
N THR A 108 -14.56 4.37 -6.53
CA THR A 108 -13.52 5.40 -6.44
C THR A 108 -12.49 5.03 -5.38
N ILE A 109 -11.22 5.01 -5.77
CA ILE A 109 -10.08 4.77 -4.89
C ILE A 109 -9.35 6.09 -4.68
N LEU A 110 -9.29 6.56 -3.44
CA LEU A 110 -8.51 7.73 -3.04
C LEU A 110 -7.35 7.28 -2.15
N ALA A 111 -6.12 7.65 -2.52
CA ALA A 111 -4.93 7.26 -1.76
C ALA A 111 -4.06 8.48 -1.44
N GLY A 112 -3.59 8.60 -0.19
CA GLY A 112 -2.75 9.72 0.21
C GLY A 112 -2.42 9.73 1.70
N ALA A 113 -2.05 10.92 2.19
CA ALA A 113 -1.83 11.13 3.61
C ALA A 113 -3.14 11.02 4.38
N ASN A 114 -3.10 10.41 5.56
CA ASN A 114 -4.29 10.32 6.42
C ASN A 114 -4.64 11.71 6.97
N PRO A 115 -5.84 12.23 6.68
CA PRO A 115 -6.27 13.54 7.16
C PRO A 115 -6.67 13.54 8.64
N ASP A 116 -6.85 12.37 9.26
CA ASP A 116 -7.36 12.26 10.63
C ASP A 116 -6.33 12.83 11.62
N ALA A 117 -6.75 13.83 12.40
CA ALA A 117 -5.94 14.52 13.40
C ALA A 117 -4.60 15.07 12.87
N SER A 118 -4.54 15.44 11.59
CA SER A 118 -3.34 16.00 10.96
C SER A 118 -3.67 17.20 10.08
N GLU A 119 -2.70 18.09 9.95
CA GLU A 119 -2.73 19.20 9.01
C GLU A 119 -1.32 19.47 8.50
N TYR A 120 -1.23 20.04 7.33
CA TYR A 120 0.04 20.43 6.74
C TYR A 120 0.04 21.91 6.38
N VAL A 121 0.94 22.66 7.00
CA VAL A 121 1.11 24.10 6.71
C VAL A 121 2.13 24.28 5.59
N LEU A 122 1.68 24.80 4.46
CA LEU A 122 2.52 25.07 3.30
C LEU A 122 2.82 26.55 3.22
N ASP A 123 4.02 26.94 3.59
CA ASP A 123 4.48 28.33 3.55
C ASP A 123 4.47 28.93 2.14
N ALA A 124 4.46 30.26 2.07
CA ALA A 124 4.56 30.98 0.82
C ALA A 124 5.84 30.59 0.05
N GLY A 125 5.71 30.39 -1.24
CA GLY A 125 6.84 29.98 -2.11
C GLY A 125 7.24 28.50 -1.99
N ARG A 126 6.69 27.72 -1.04
CA ARG A 126 7.03 26.30 -0.88
C ARG A 126 6.15 25.41 -1.78
N THR A 127 6.67 24.25 -2.06
CA THR A 127 5.99 23.20 -2.83
C THR A 127 5.85 21.94 -1.97
N LEU A 128 4.66 21.34 -1.95
CA LEU A 128 4.43 20.01 -1.41
C LEU A 128 4.53 19.01 -2.56
N THR A 129 5.35 17.99 -2.37
CA THR A 129 5.35 16.79 -3.21
C THR A 129 4.62 15.69 -2.44
N THR A 130 3.55 15.16 -3.02
CA THR A 130 2.79 14.07 -2.41
C THR A 130 3.51 12.73 -2.61
N PRO A 131 3.27 11.73 -1.75
CA PRO A 131 3.76 10.37 -1.99
C PRO A 131 3.31 9.83 -3.36
N GLU A 132 4.13 8.98 -3.95
CA GLU A 132 3.77 8.33 -5.22
C GLU A 132 2.79 7.18 -4.97
N MET A 133 1.77 7.07 -5.82
CA MET A 133 0.89 5.90 -5.87
C MET A 133 1.24 5.06 -7.09
N ILE A 134 1.56 3.79 -6.86
CA ILE A 134 1.97 2.82 -7.89
C ILE A 134 0.76 1.93 -8.15
N TYR A 135 0.39 1.79 -9.42
CA TYR A 135 -0.65 0.87 -9.87
C TYR A 135 -0.11 -0.11 -10.90
N THR A 136 -0.68 -1.29 -10.93
CA THR A 136 -0.55 -2.24 -12.02
C THR A 136 -1.87 -2.92 -12.29
N PHE A 137 -2.07 -3.32 -13.53
CA PHE A 137 -3.20 -4.13 -13.98
C PHE A 137 -2.72 -5.47 -14.50
N SER A 138 -3.51 -6.51 -14.30
CA SER A 138 -3.30 -7.84 -14.84
C SER A 138 -4.64 -8.46 -15.21
N ASP A 139 -4.70 -9.12 -16.35
CA ASP A 139 -5.77 -10.02 -16.80
C ASP A 139 -5.45 -11.50 -16.52
N CYS A 140 -4.31 -11.74 -15.87
CA CYS A 140 -3.78 -13.06 -15.53
C CYS A 140 -3.71 -13.24 -13.99
N GLY A 141 -4.79 -12.86 -13.31
CA GLY A 141 -4.97 -13.04 -11.87
C GLY A 141 -4.01 -12.26 -10.98
N ALA A 142 -4.04 -12.60 -9.70
CA ALA A 142 -3.19 -11.99 -8.67
C ALA A 142 -1.69 -12.24 -8.91
N GLY A 143 -1.34 -13.42 -9.40
CA GLY A 143 0.04 -13.76 -9.74
C GLY A 143 0.61 -12.87 -10.85
N GLY A 144 -0.21 -12.51 -11.85
CA GLY A 144 0.17 -11.56 -12.89
C GLY A 144 0.45 -10.18 -12.32
N ALA A 145 -0.44 -9.63 -11.51
CA ALA A 145 -0.26 -8.35 -10.84
C ALA A 145 0.98 -8.36 -9.92
N SER A 146 1.19 -9.45 -9.17
CA SER A 146 2.36 -9.63 -8.32
C SER A 146 3.66 -9.61 -9.11
N ARG A 147 3.74 -10.36 -10.22
CA ARG A 147 4.92 -10.37 -11.12
C ARG A 147 5.24 -8.98 -11.67
N ASN A 148 4.22 -8.21 -12.08
CA ASN A 148 4.40 -6.85 -12.56
C ASN A 148 5.06 -5.96 -11.47
N LEU A 149 4.58 -6.04 -10.23
CA LEU A 149 5.17 -5.28 -9.11
C LEU A 149 6.59 -5.75 -8.77
N HIS A 150 6.87 -7.05 -8.84
CA HIS A 150 8.22 -7.58 -8.66
C HIS A 150 9.19 -7.08 -9.74
N ASP A 151 8.76 -7.03 -10.99
CA ASP A 151 9.58 -6.53 -12.09
C ASP A 151 9.82 -5.03 -11.97
N TRP A 152 8.80 -4.28 -11.57
CA TRP A 152 8.95 -2.86 -11.24
C TRP A 152 9.95 -2.66 -10.09
N ALA A 153 9.82 -3.42 -9.00
CA ALA A 153 10.71 -3.33 -7.85
C ALA A 153 12.17 -3.64 -8.22
N ARG A 154 12.42 -4.68 -9.02
CA ARG A 154 13.78 -5.02 -9.49
C ARG A 154 14.40 -3.91 -10.32
N ARG A 155 13.61 -3.24 -11.17
CA ARG A 155 14.13 -2.20 -12.08
C ARG A 155 14.27 -0.84 -11.41
N TYR A 156 13.36 -0.48 -10.52
CA TYR A 156 13.21 0.89 -10.02
C TYR A 156 13.17 1.00 -8.50
N GLY A 157 12.64 0.00 -7.79
CA GLY A 157 12.40 0.07 -6.35
C GLY A 157 13.61 -0.35 -5.52
N ILE A 158 14.44 -1.28 -6.01
CA ILE A 158 15.60 -1.81 -5.28
C ILE A 158 16.83 -0.96 -5.58
N ARG A 159 17.46 -0.46 -4.53
CA ARG A 159 18.71 0.31 -4.65
C ARG A 159 19.81 -0.56 -5.28
N GLY A 160 20.37 -0.09 -6.39
CA GLY A 160 21.39 -0.82 -7.15
C GLY A 160 20.82 -1.68 -8.27
N GLY A 161 19.50 -1.92 -8.31
CA GLY A 161 18.82 -2.70 -9.35
C GLY A 161 19.49 -4.06 -9.58
N ASP A 162 19.53 -4.52 -10.82
CA ASP A 162 20.18 -5.79 -11.22
C ASP A 162 21.70 -5.81 -11.02
N ARG A 163 22.32 -4.70 -10.61
CA ARG A 163 23.78 -4.55 -10.46
C ARG A 163 24.27 -4.65 -9.02
N GLY A 164 23.36 -4.77 -8.07
CA GLY A 164 23.67 -4.75 -6.66
C GLY A 164 23.59 -6.14 -6.02
N HIS A 165 24.70 -6.61 -5.42
CA HIS A 165 24.66 -7.72 -4.49
C HIS A 165 24.00 -7.27 -3.19
N VAL A 166 22.87 -7.84 -2.83
CA VAL A 166 22.24 -7.63 -1.52
C VAL A 166 22.90 -8.57 -0.53
N PRO A 167 23.60 -8.07 0.51
CA PRO A 167 24.23 -8.91 1.51
C PRO A 167 23.20 -9.72 2.28
N THR A 168 23.54 -10.96 2.63
CA THR A 168 22.76 -11.75 3.57
C THR A 168 22.96 -11.18 4.98
N LEU A 169 21.85 -10.80 5.63
CA LEU A 169 21.85 -10.32 7.01
C LEU A 169 21.45 -11.45 7.94
N LEU A 170 22.32 -11.75 8.91
CA LEU A 170 21.98 -12.62 10.05
C LEU A 170 21.52 -11.75 11.22
N ASN A 171 20.27 -11.93 11.63
CA ASN A 171 19.74 -11.38 12.87
C ASN A 171 19.76 -12.49 13.94
N SER A 172 20.46 -12.27 15.05
CA SER A 172 20.57 -13.24 16.14
C SER A 172 19.46 -13.12 17.20
N TRP A 173 18.54 -12.16 17.05
CA TRP A 173 17.52 -11.89 18.07
C TRP A 173 16.61 -13.08 18.33
N GLU A 174 16.02 -13.68 17.31
CA GLU A 174 15.16 -14.86 17.44
C GLU A 174 15.98 -16.15 17.67
N GLY A 175 17.20 -16.23 17.14
CA GLY A 175 18.03 -17.43 17.21
C GLY A 175 18.80 -17.62 18.51
N ALA A 176 19.17 -16.53 19.16
CA ALA A 176 20.09 -16.59 20.33
C ALA A 176 19.73 -15.59 21.42
N THR A 177 18.71 -14.75 21.25
CA THR A 177 18.34 -13.67 22.16
C THR A 177 19.55 -12.76 22.50
N SER A 178 19.59 -12.15 23.67
CA SER A 178 20.65 -11.22 24.07
C SER A 178 22.00 -11.89 24.41
N THR A 179 22.10 -13.23 24.34
CA THR A 179 23.28 -14.01 24.72
C THR A 179 24.01 -14.64 23.53
N SER A 180 23.90 -14.05 22.32
CA SER A 180 24.63 -14.57 21.16
C SER A 180 26.14 -14.40 21.29
N THR A 181 26.87 -15.48 21.14
CA THR A 181 28.32 -15.48 21.07
C THR A 181 28.78 -15.94 19.69
N ARG A 182 29.98 -15.53 19.24
CA ARG A 182 30.58 -15.96 17.96
C ARG A 182 30.50 -17.48 17.70
N ARG A 183 30.52 -18.30 18.75
CA ARG A 183 30.44 -19.76 18.63
C ARG A 183 29.08 -20.30 18.23
N ARG A 184 27.98 -19.57 18.50
CA ARG A 184 26.60 -19.96 18.09
C ARG A 184 26.27 -19.56 16.67
N CYS A 185 26.95 -18.57 16.13
CA CYS A 185 26.75 -18.13 14.76
C CYS A 185 27.55 -18.91 13.71
N ALA A 186 28.45 -19.81 14.14
CA ALA A 186 29.33 -20.59 13.27
C ALA A 186 28.88 -22.07 13.12
N ALA A 187 27.72 -22.44 13.63
CA ALA A 187 27.08 -23.74 13.45
C ALA A 187 25.90 -23.56 12.48
#